data_bb266a0cad51f9a12161a11b35ee2f2a
#
_entry.id   bb266a0cad51f9a12161a11b35ee2f2a
#
_cell.length_a   1.000
_cell.length_b   1.000
_cell.length_c   1.000
_cell.angle_alpha   90.00
_cell.angle_beta   90.00
_cell.angle_gamma   90.00
#
_symmetry.space_group_name_H-M   'P 1'
#
loop_
_entity.id
_entity.type
_entity.pdbx_description
1 polymer ?
#
loop_
_entity_poly.entity_id
_entity_poly.type
_entity_poly.pdbx_seq_one_letter_code
_entity_poly.pdbx_strand_id
1 'polypeptide(L)'
;MYHIVEKRNIWFTISVVLMIPAIIYMAWSGITRGQLLPLSIDYTGGSVWEVSFDQAVQPAAVRQVFVDAGYSDTTVFTVNDNSTVQIKFKPVDGDQKEALRLALESNFGPVEEVTYRSLGPTIGREVSQAAFFAVAAASLLIMLYIAWAFRSVPHPFRYGVAAIAALVHDVIVTLSFLCIMNLVAGWELDALTLTAILTVIGYSVNDTVVV
;
A
#
# COMPACT_ATOMS: atom_id res chain seq x y z
N MET A 1 -13.75 26.72 25.70
CA MET A 1 -12.54 25.87 25.78
C MET A 1 -12.98 24.44 25.51
N TYR A 2 -12.46 23.77 24.52
CA TYR A 2 -12.87 22.40 24.18
C TYR A 2 -12.34 21.45 25.24
N HIS A 3 -13.21 20.74 25.93
CA HIS A 3 -12.86 19.72 26.96
C HIS A 3 -12.38 18.42 26.28
N ILE A 4 -11.30 18.46 25.51
CA ILE A 4 -10.78 17.34 24.72
C ILE A 4 -10.35 16.19 25.63
N VAL A 5 -9.64 16.51 26.72
CA VAL A 5 -9.12 15.50 27.66
C VAL A 5 -10.24 14.78 28.41
N GLU A 6 -11.33 15.48 28.76
CA GLU A 6 -12.50 14.88 29.41
C GLU A 6 -13.25 13.92 28.49
N LYS A 7 -13.21 14.17 27.15
CA LYS A 7 -13.83 13.36 26.12
C LYS A 7 -12.88 12.33 25.50
N ARG A 8 -11.75 12.05 26.13
CA ARG A 8 -10.73 11.12 25.60
C ARG A 8 -11.30 9.77 25.15
N ASN A 9 -12.27 9.22 25.86
CA ASN A 9 -12.88 7.94 25.54
C ASN A 9 -13.59 7.96 24.16
N ILE A 10 -14.18 9.11 23.78
CA ILE A 10 -14.82 9.27 22.46
C ILE A 10 -13.76 9.18 21.38
N TRP A 11 -12.63 9.88 21.54
CA TRP A 11 -11.55 9.88 20.56
C TRP A 11 -10.90 8.51 20.42
N PHE A 12 -10.66 7.82 21.54
CA PHE A 12 -10.18 6.43 21.50
C PHE A 12 -11.16 5.48 20.81
N THR A 13 -12.47 5.64 21.08
CA THR A 13 -13.49 4.81 20.43
C THR A 13 -13.50 5.05 18.91
N ILE A 14 -13.41 6.30 18.45
CA ILE A 14 -13.33 6.64 17.01
C ILE A 14 -12.10 5.98 16.38
N SER A 15 -10.92 6.11 17.00
CA SER A 15 -9.69 5.49 16.53
C SER A 15 -9.82 3.97 16.42
N VAL A 16 -10.33 3.32 17.45
CA VAL A 16 -10.52 1.85 17.45
C VAL A 16 -11.49 1.42 16.35
N VAL A 17 -12.61 2.13 16.18
CA VAL A 17 -13.59 1.84 15.12
C VAL A 17 -12.96 1.96 13.73
N LEU A 18 -12.08 2.95 13.52
CA LEU A 18 -11.37 3.10 12.25
C LEU A 18 -10.31 2.00 12.01
N MET A 19 -9.69 1.50 13.08
CA MET A 19 -8.64 0.47 12.99
C MET A 19 -9.18 -0.95 12.82
N ILE A 20 -10.34 -1.27 13.42
CA ILE A 20 -10.92 -2.62 13.38
C ILE A 20 -11.09 -3.17 11.96
N PRO A 21 -11.70 -2.45 10.99
CA PRO A 21 -11.87 -2.97 9.63
C PRO A 21 -10.55 -3.35 8.96
N ALA A 22 -9.51 -2.55 9.20
CA ALA A 22 -8.20 -2.81 8.62
C ALA A 22 -7.48 -4.00 9.26
N ILE A 23 -7.60 -4.15 10.58
CA ILE A 23 -7.04 -5.32 11.28
C ILE A 23 -7.73 -6.59 10.78
N ILE A 24 -9.04 -6.56 10.60
CA ILE A 24 -9.81 -7.67 10.02
C ILE A 24 -9.35 -7.94 8.58
N TYR A 25 -9.21 -6.90 7.75
CA TYR A 25 -8.71 -7.01 6.38
C TYR A 25 -7.30 -7.62 6.34
N MET A 26 -6.36 -7.12 7.16
CA MET A 26 -5.00 -7.64 7.23
C MET A 26 -4.97 -9.11 7.66
N ALA A 27 -5.75 -9.48 8.67
CA ALA A 27 -5.85 -10.86 9.12
C ALA A 27 -6.42 -11.77 8.03
N TRP A 28 -7.51 -11.34 7.38
CA TRP A 28 -8.13 -12.08 6.27
C TRP A 28 -7.18 -12.20 5.07
N SER A 29 -6.55 -11.11 4.66
CA SER A 29 -5.60 -11.09 3.53
C SER A 29 -4.36 -11.94 3.83
N GLY A 30 -3.86 -11.92 5.06
CA GLY A 30 -2.75 -12.76 5.50
C GLY A 30 -3.06 -14.25 5.41
N ILE A 31 -4.29 -14.66 5.78
CA ILE A 31 -4.73 -16.06 5.73
C ILE A 31 -5.01 -16.50 4.29
N THR A 32 -5.65 -15.65 3.47
CA THR A 32 -6.15 -16.04 2.13
C THR A 32 -5.14 -15.80 1.01
N ARG A 33 -4.33 -14.73 1.13
CA ARG A 33 -3.40 -14.28 0.08
C ARG A 33 -1.93 -14.41 0.48
N GLY A 34 -1.64 -14.74 1.75
CA GLY A 34 -0.28 -14.79 2.29
C GLY A 34 0.40 -13.42 2.42
N GLN A 35 -0.35 -12.33 2.28
CA GLN A 35 0.14 -10.95 2.37
C GLN A 35 -0.75 -10.14 3.30
N LEU A 36 -0.15 -9.53 4.33
CA LEU A 36 -0.88 -8.71 5.31
C LEU A 36 -1.36 -7.38 4.74
N LEU A 37 -0.58 -6.79 3.84
CA LEU A 37 -0.82 -5.48 3.25
C LEU A 37 -0.99 -5.60 1.74
N PRO A 38 -1.75 -4.70 1.09
CA PRO A 38 -1.87 -4.63 -0.35
C PRO A 38 -0.61 -4.00 -0.97
N LEU A 39 0.45 -4.80 -1.12
CA LEU A 39 1.73 -4.37 -1.66
C LEU A 39 1.65 -4.22 -3.19
N SER A 40 2.24 -3.15 -3.71
CA SER A 40 2.43 -2.94 -5.15
C SER A 40 3.58 -3.79 -5.70
N ILE A 41 3.74 -3.75 -7.03
CA ILE A 41 4.88 -4.40 -7.71
C ILE A 41 6.24 -3.81 -7.30
N ASP A 42 6.27 -2.63 -6.71
CA ASP A 42 7.51 -2.01 -6.20
C ASP A 42 8.17 -2.90 -5.12
N TYR A 43 7.37 -3.64 -4.36
CA TYR A 43 7.84 -4.52 -3.29
C TYR A 43 7.78 -6.01 -3.65
N THR A 44 6.79 -6.41 -4.46
CA THR A 44 6.58 -7.82 -4.81
C THR A 44 7.31 -8.24 -6.08
N GLY A 45 7.68 -7.27 -6.92
CA GLY A 45 7.98 -7.51 -8.32
C GLY A 45 6.71 -7.83 -9.10
N GLY A 46 6.81 -7.84 -10.41
CA GLY A 46 5.67 -8.11 -11.30
C GLY A 46 5.59 -7.10 -12.44
N SER A 47 4.57 -7.26 -13.28
CA SER A 47 4.22 -6.31 -14.34
C SER A 47 2.83 -5.75 -14.06
N VAL A 48 2.68 -4.44 -14.27
CA VAL A 48 1.40 -3.74 -14.34
C VAL A 48 1.26 -3.18 -15.72
N TRP A 49 0.20 -3.57 -16.41
CA TRP A 49 -0.12 -3.13 -17.74
C TRP A 49 -1.51 -2.52 -17.77
N GLU A 50 -1.59 -1.26 -18.09
CA GLU A 50 -2.85 -0.54 -18.26
C GLU A 50 -3.11 -0.40 -19.76
N VAL A 51 -4.23 -0.96 -20.18
CA VAL A 51 -4.64 -0.99 -21.59
C VAL A 51 -6.06 -0.48 -21.74
N SER A 52 -6.29 0.26 -22.83
CA SER A 52 -7.60 0.76 -23.21
C SER A 52 -8.10 0.02 -24.45
N PHE A 53 -9.38 -0.27 -24.48
CA PHE A 53 -10.11 -0.90 -25.57
C PHE A 53 -11.14 0.06 -26.15
N ASP A 54 -11.47 -0.10 -27.42
CA ASP A 54 -12.53 0.70 -28.07
C ASP A 54 -13.93 0.45 -27.47
N GLN A 55 -14.11 -0.69 -26.83
CA GLN A 55 -15.38 -1.11 -26.23
C GLN A 55 -15.17 -1.56 -24.78
N ALA A 56 -16.24 -1.50 -23.98
CA ALA A 56 -16.23 -2.01 -22.62
C ALA A 56 -15.92 -3.52 -22.61
N VAL A 57 -14.94 -3.92 -21.83
CA VAL A 57 -14.49 -5.32 -21.69
C VAL A 57 -14.77 -5.84 -20.28
N GLN A 58 -15.05 -7.13 -20.19
CA GLN A 58 -15.19 -7.77 -18.89
C GLN A 58 -13.81 -8.17 -18.36
N PRO A 59 -13.42 -7.75 -17.14
CA PRO A 59 -12.13 -8.11 -16.55
C PRO A 59 -11.86 -9.60 -16.50
N ALA A 60 -12.91 -10.41 -16.28
CA ALA A 60 -12.81 -11.87 -16.27
C ALA A 60 -12.40 -12.45 -17.63
N ALA A 61 -12.89 -11.89 -18.74
CA ALA A 61 -12.55 -12.31 -20.09
C ALA A 61 -11.10 -11.93 -20.42
N VAL A 62 -10.67 -10.72 -20.06
CA VAL A 62 -9.27 -10.28 -20.23
C VAL A 62 -8.34 -11.18 -19.40
N ARG A 63 -8.71 -11.48 -18.14
CA ARG A 63 -7.94 -12.40 -17.30
C ARG A 63 -7.79 -13.78 -17.94
N GLN A 64 -8.82 -14.30 -18.58
CA GLN A 64 -8.78 -15.62 -19.19
C GLN A 64 -7.71 -15.72 -20.29
N VAL A 65 -7.51 -14.67 -21.10
CA VAL A 65 -6.44 -14.63 -22.12
C VAL A 65 -5.07 -14.84 -21.50
N PHE A 66 -4.81 -14.22 -20.34
CA PHE A 66 -3.55 -14.39 -19.61
C PHE A 66 -3.41 -15.79 -19.01
N VAL A 67 -4.50 -16.34 -18.47
CA VAL A 67 -4.50 -17.71 -17.93
C VAL A 67 -4.21 -18.73 -19.02
N ASP A 68 -4.81 -18.58 -20.19
CA ASP A 68 -4.60 -19.46 -21.36
C ASP A 68 -3.16 -19.35 -21.90
N ALA A 69 -2.53 -18.18 -21.75
CA ALA A 69 -1.12 -17.97 -22.04
C ALA A 69 -0.16 -18.45 -20.93
N GLY A 70 -0.67 -19.06 -19.84
CA GLY A 70 0.13 -19.63 -18.76
C GLY A 70 0.37 -18.70 -17.55
N TYR A 71 -0.27 -17.53 -17.50
CA TYR A 71 -0.14 -16.55 -16.41
C TYR A 71 -1.34 -16.64 -15.45
N SER A 72 -1.46 -17.76 -14.72
CA SER A 72 -2.59 -18.08 -13.82
C SER A 72 -2.79 -17.07 -12.69
N ASP A 73 -1.71 -16.44 -12.23
CA ASP A 73 -1.71 -15.49 -11.10
C ASP A 73 -2.11 -14.07 -11.53
N THR A 74 -2.62 -13.91 -12.77
CA THR A 74 -3.05 -12.62 -13.30
C THR A 74 -4.29 -12.10 -12.58
N THR A 75 -4.26 -10.81 -12.22
CA THR A 75 -5.42 -10.08 -11.73
C THR A 75 -5.73 -8.92 -12.67
N VAL A 76 -7.02 -8.67 -12.90
CA VAL A 76 -7.49 -7.61 -13.79
C VAL A 76 -8.50 -6.76 -13.07
N PHE A 77 -8.30 -5.45 -13.11
CA PHE A 77 -9.18 -4.44 -12.50
C PHE A 77 -9.63 -3.45 -13.57
N THR A 78 -10.87 -3.02 -13.50
CA THR A 78 -11.36 -1.91 -14.32
C THR A 78 -10.88 -0.59 -13.72
N VAL A 79 -10.38 0.33 -14.55
CA VAL A 79 -9.87 1.62 -14.11
C VAL A 79 -10.90 2.72 -14.37
N ASN A 80 -11.41 2.88 -15.58
CA ASN A 80 -12.41 3.87 -15.95
C ASN A 80 -13.40 3.26 -16.93
N ASP A 81 -14.67 3.64 -16.87
CA ASP A 81 -15.77 3.39 -17.83
C ASP A 81 -15.82 1.99 -18.47
N ASN A 82 -15.22 0.99 -17.83
CA ASN A 82 -15.05 -0.40 -18.30
C ASN A 82 -14.29 -0.57 -19.64
N SER A 83 -13.78 0.49 -20.23
CA SER A 83 -12.95 0.43 -21.45
C SER A 83 -11.46 0.31 -21.14
N THR A 84 -11.03 0.79 -19.97
CA THR A 84 -9.63 0.71 -19.54
C THR A 84 -9.50 -0.28 -18.40
N VAL A 85 -8.55 -1.21 -18.54
CA VAL A 85 -8.26 -2.20 -17.51
C VAL A 85 -6.80 -2.17 -17.11
N GLN A 86 -6.55 -2.39 -15.84
CA GLN A 86 -5.22 -2.60 -15.28
C GLN A 86 -5.01 -4.10 -15.06
N ILE A 87 -3.97 -4.64 -15.67
CA ILE A 87 -3.62 -6.06 -15.64
C ILE A 87 -2.33 -6.21 -14.84
N LYS A 88 -2.35 -7.05 -13.80
CA LYS A 88 -1.16 -7.38 -12.99
C LYS A 88 -0.82 -8.85 -13.19
N PHE A 89 0.42 -9.11 -13.51
CA PHE A 89 0.93 -10.45 -13.82
C PHE A 89 2.43 -10.56 -13.53
N LYS A 90 2.99 -11.76 -13.68
CA LYS A 90 4.42 -11.99 -13.51
C LYS A 90 5.24 -11.17 -14.51
N PRO A 91 6.50 -10.81 -14.17
CA PRO A 91 7.38 -10.13 -15.12
C PRO A 91 7.54 -10.94 -16.40
N VAL A 92 7.47 -10.26 -17.53
CA VAL A 92 7.64 -10.83 -18.88
C VAL A 92 8.69 -10.05 -19.65
N ASP A 93 9.33 -10.70 -20.60
CA ASP A 93 10.20 -10.05 -21.58
C ASP A 93 9.39 -9.36 -22.70
N GLY A 94 10.10 -8.69 -23.62
CA GLY A 94 9.48 -7.93 -24.70
C GLY A 94 8.68 -8.80 -25.65
N ASP A 95 9.19 -10.00 -25.99
CA ASP A 95 8.56 -10.92 -26.93
C ASP A 95 7.28 -11.52 -26.33
N GLN A 96 7.32 -11.87 -25.05
CA GLN A 96 6.16 -12.37 -24.30
C GLN A 96 5.08 -11.28 -24.18
N LYS A 97 5.49 -10.03 -23.92
CA LYS A 97 4.55 -8.89 -23.88
C LYS A 97 3.85 -8.70 -25.21
N GLU A 98 4.61 -8.76 -26.30
CA GLU A 98 4.05 -8.59 -27.65
C GLU A 98 3.09 -9.74 -28.00
N ALA A 99 3.42 -10.97 -27.64
CA ALA A 99 2.50 -12.11 -27.80
C ALA A 99 1.20 -11.93 -27.04
N LEU A 100 1.26 -11.41 -25.80
CA LEU A 100 0.06 -11.08 -24.99
C LEU A 100 -0.75 -9.94 -25.63
N ARG A 101 -0.08 -8.91 -26.19
CA ARG A 101 -0.75 -7.82 -26.90
C ARG A 101 -1.55 -8.35 -28.09
N LEU A 102 -0.92 -9.17 -28.93
CA LEU A 102 -1.57 -9.79 -30.07
C LEU A 102 -2.76 -10.69 -29.65
N ALA A 103 -2.60 -11.42 -28.55
CA ALA A 103 -3.68 -12.23 -27.99
C ALA A 103 -4.87 -11.37 -27.52
N LEU A 104 -4.62 -10.23 -26.89
CA LEU A 104 -5.68 -9.27 -26.51
C LEU A 104 -6.35 -8.68 -27.76
N GLU A 105 -5.58 -8.23 -28.75
CA GLU A 105 -6.09 -7.67 -30.00
C GLU A 105 -6.97 -8.66 -30.76
N SER A 106 -6.59 -9.93 -30.79
CA SER A 106 -7.37 -10.98 -31.47
C SER A 106 -8.72 -11.26 -30.81
N ASN A 107 -8.83 -11.04 -29.50
CA ASN A 107 -10.05 -11.33 -28.73
C ASN A 107 -10.97 -10.11 -28.56
N PHE A 108 -10.40 -8.90 -28.46
CA PHE A 108 -11.12 -7.68 -28.06
C PHE A 108 -11.01 -6.54 -29.06
N GLY A 109 -10.26 -6.70 -30.15
CA GLY A 109 -9.99 -5.63 -31.11
C GLY A 109 -8.77 -4.78 -30.72
N PRO A 110 -8.61 -3.60 -31.36
CA PRO A 110 -7.44 -2.75 -31.15
C PRO A 110 -7.20 -2.45 -29.67
N VAL A 111 -5.94 -2.52 -29.24
CA VAL A 111 -5.51 -2.30 -27.85
C VAL A 111 -4.55 -1.11 -27.82
N GLU A 112 -4.90 -0.08 -27.08
CA GLU A 112 -4.02 1.05 -26.79
C GLU A 112 -3.34 0.87 -25.44
N GLU A 113 -2.00 0.90 -25.45
CA GLU A 113 -1.21 0.87 -24.21
C GLU A 113 -1.21 2.24 -23.56
N VAL A 114 -1.79 2.35 -22.36
CA VAL A 114 -1.79 3.56 -21.54
C VAL A 114 -0.50 3.63 -20.71
N THR A 115 -0.20 2.55 -19.99
CA THR A 115 1.00 2.45 -19.14
C THR A 115 1.48 1.02 -19.05
N TYR A 116 2.80 0.82 -19.12
CA TYR A 116 3.44 -0.46 -18.82
C TYR A 116 4.60 -0.27 -17.84
N ARG A 117 4.55 -1.00 -16.74
CA ARG A 117 5.63 -1.03 -15.74
C ARG A 117 5.93 -2.49 -15.41
N SER A 118 7.21 -2.84 -15.40
CA SER A 118 7.66 -4.19 -15.05
C SER A 118 8.87 -4.10 -14.13
N LEU A 119 8.81 -4.80 -13.03
CA LEU A 119 9.88 -4.88 -12.03
C LEU A 119 10.21 -6.34 -11.77
N GLY A 120 11.48 -6.68 -11.94
CA GLY A 120 11.97 -8.01 -11.59
C GLY A 120 11.83 -8.30 -10.09
N PRO A 121 11.65 -9.57 -9.70
CA PRO A 121 11.47 -9.95 -8.29
C PRO A 121 12.71 -9.63 -7.43
N THR A 122 13.90 -9.54 -8.02
CA THR A 122 15.12 -9.12 -7.32
C THR A 122 15.03 -7.67 -6.89
N ILE A 123 14.60 -6.77 -7.78
CA ILE A 123 14.42 -5.34 -7.50
C ILE A 123 13.34 -5.15 -6.43
N GLY A 124 12.19 -5.81 -6.55
CA GLY A 124 11.13 -5.76 -5.55
C GLY A 124 11.62 -6.17 -4.16
N ARG A 125 12.46 -7.20 -4.09
CA ARG A 125 13.06 -7.66 -2.83
C ARG A 125 14.04 -6.66 -2.23
N GLU A 126 14.90 -6.06 -3.06
CA GLU A 126 15.84 -5.01 -2.65
C GLU A 126 15.10 -3.77 -2.13
N VAL A 127 14.06 -3.32 -2.84
CA VAL A 127 13.21 -2.19 -2.42
C VAL A 127 12.51 -2.50 -1.11
N SER A 128 11.95 -3.71 -0.93
CA SER A 128 11.32 -4.14 0.32
C SER A 128 12.29 -4.10 1.50
N GLN A 129 13.51 -4.60 1.32
CA GLN A 129 14.55 -4.56 2.35
C GLN A 129 14.96 -3.13 2.67
N ALA A 130 15.19 -2.30 1.67
CA ALA A 130 15.53 -0.89 1.85
C ALA A 130 14.42 -0.13 2.59
N ALA A 131 13.15 -0.37 2.24
CA ALA A 131 11.99 0.21 2.92
C ALA A 131 11.94 -0.20 4.41
N PHE A 132 12.13 -1.49 4.71
CA PHE A 132 12.17 -1.98 6.09
C PHE A 132 13.29 -1.30 6.90
N PHE A 133 14.50 -1.25 6.35
CA PHE A 133 15.63 -0.58 7.02
C PHE A 133 15.40 0.92 7.18
N ALA A 134 14.81 1.59 6.20
CA ALA A 134 14.50 3.02 6.29
C ALA A 134 13.50 3.31 7.42
N VAL A 135 12.42 2.54 7.52
CA VAL A 135 11.41 2.69 8.60
C VAL A 135 12.04 2.37 9.96
N ALA A 136 12.82 1.29 10.06
CA ALA A 136 13.48 0.91 11.31
C ALA A 136 14.48 1.98 11.77
N ALA A 137 15.31 2.50 10.86
CA ALA A 137 16.27 3.56 11.14
C ALA A 137 15.57 4.86 11.54
N ALA A 138 14.53 5.27 10.82
CA ALA A 138 13.73 6.45 11.15
C ALA A 138 13.12 6.31 12.54
N SER A 139 12.50 5.17 12.85
CA SER A 139 11.90 4.90 14.17
C SER A 139 12.93 4.97 15.29
N LEU A 140 14.13 4.38 15.09
CA LEU A 140 15.21 4.43 16.06
C LEU A 140 15.72 5.86 16.30
N LEU A 141 15.96 6.62 15.22
CA LEU A 141 16.41 8.00 15.31
C LEU A 141 15.39 8.90 16.01
N ILE A 142 14.11 8.70 15.73
CA ILE A 142 13.01 9.39 16.40
C ILE A 142 12.99 9.06 17.89
N MET A 143 13.12 7.79 18.26
CA MET A 143 13.17 7.38 19.65
C MET A 143 14.32 8.04 20.41
N LEU A 144 15.52 8.06 19.79
CA LEU A 144 16.70 8.71 20.37
C LEU A 144 16.49 10.22 20.50
N TYR A 145 15.91 10.85 19.49
CA TYR A 145 15.59 12.28 19.50
C TYR A 145 14.60 12.64 20.62
N ILE A 146 13.54 11.89 20.78
CA ILE A 146 12.55 12.09 21.85
C ILE A 146 13.21 11.91 23.23
N ALA A 147 13.98 10.84 23.42
CA ALA A 147 14.69 10.60 24.67
C ALA A 147 15.65 11.77 25.02
N TRP A 148 16.32 12.33 24.01
CA TRP A 148 17.17 13.50 24.17
C TRP A 148 16.38 14.79 24.45
N ALA A 149 15.29 15.03 23.74
CA ALA A 149 14.45 16.21 23.89
C ALA A 149 13.82 16.28 25.30
N PHE A 150 13.34 15.14 25.81
CA PHE A 150 12.71 15.06 27.14
C PHE A 150 13.66 14.76 28.31
N ARG A 151 15.00 14.79 28.12
CA ARG A 151 15.98 14.44 29.16
C ARG A 151 15.90 15.29 30.43
N SER A 152 15.40 16.54 30.33
CA SER A 152 15.25 17.47 31.45
C SER A 152 13.91 17.39 32.18
N VAL A 153 12.98 16.54 31.73
CA VAL A 153 11.65 16.38 32.31
C VAL A 153 11.65 15.20 33.29
N PRO A 154 10.92 15.27 34.44
CA PRO A 154 10.77 14.12 35.33
C PRO A 154 10.17 12.93 34.58
N HIS A 155 10.79 11.75 34.75
CA HIS A 155 10.39 10.50 34.08
C HIS A 155 10.43 10.52 32.53
N PRO A 156 11.54 10.91 31.90
CA PRO A 156 11.64 11.09 30.44
C PRO A 156 11.25 9.83 29.65
N PHE A 157 11.48 8.65 30.21
CA PHE A 157 11.11 7.37 29.59
C PHE A 157 9.61 7.22 29.36
N ARG A 158 8.75 7.75 30.25
CA ARG A 158 7.29 7.69 30.09
C ARG A 158 6.83 8.49 28.89
N TYR A 159 7.39 9.66 28.66
CA TYR A 159 7.11 10.49 27.48
C TYR A 159 7.56 9.81 26.21
N GLY A 160 8.76 9.21 26.21
CA GLY A 160 9.26 8.44 25.08
C GLY A 160 8.35 7.27 24.70
N VAL A 161 7.90 6.48 25.68
CA VAL A 161 6.95 5.38 25.44
C VAL A 161 5.61 5.88 24.93
N ALA A 162 5.07 6.96 25.49
CA ALA A 162 3.81 7.54 25.03
C ALA A 162 3.91 8.05 23.59
N ALA A 163 5.03 8.70 23.22
CA ALA A 163 5.28 9.17 21.87
C ALA A 163 5.41 8.02 20.86
N ILE A 164 6.11 6.94 21.23
CA ILE A 164 6.19 5.73 20.39
C ILE A 164 4.81 5.09 20.22
N ALA A 165 4.01 5.00 21.29
CA ALA A 165 2.66 4.47 21.20
C ALA A 165 1.76 5.31 20.29
N ALA A 166 1.86 6.64 20.34
CA ALA A 166 1.16 7.54 19.43
C ALA A 166 1.61 7.33 17.99
N LEU A 167 2.91 7.24 17.74
CA LEU A 167 3.47 6.98 16.40
C LEU A 167 2.98 5.64 15.82
N VAL A 168 3.01 4.58 16.60
CA VAL A 168 2.51 3.26 16.17
C VAL A 168 1.01 3.35 15.86
N HIS A 169 0.23 4.05 16.70
CA HIS A 169 -1.18 4.30 16.45
C HIS A 169 -1.40 5.01 15.10
N ASP A 170 -0.66 6.09 14.82
CA ASP A 170 -0.84 6.89 13.59
C ASP A 170 -0.45 6.10 12.34
N VAL A 171 0.59 5.27 12.40
CA VAL A 171 0.94 4.34 11.33
C VAL A 171 -0.19 3.32 11.09
N ILE A 172 -0.75 2.73 12.16
CA ILE A 172 -1.84 1.77 12.01
C ILE A 172 -3.09 2.44 11.42
N VAL A 173 -3.43 3.67 11.83
CA VAL A 173 -4.55 4.43 11.25
C VAL A 173 -4.32 4.70 9.77
N THR A 174 -3.10 5.10 9.38
CA THR A 174 -2.74 5.35 7.98
C THR A 174 -2.84 4.07 7.14
N LEU A 175 -2.32 2.95 7.66
CA LEU A 175 -2.44 1.65 6.99
C LEU A 175 -3.91 1.19 6.93
N SER A 176 -4.72 1.52 7.95
CA SER A 176 -6.15 1.23 7.96
C SER A 176 -6.86 1.95 6.83
N PHE A 177 -6.56 3.23 6.66
CA PHE A 177 -7.09 4.00 5.55
C PHE A 177 -6.69 3.39 4.20
N LEU A 178 -5.42 3.03 4.02
CA LEU A 178 -4.94 2.36 2.81
C LEU A 178 -5.67 1.05 2.52
N CYS A 179 -5.88 0.21 3.54
CA CYS A 179 -6.60 -1.06 3.39
C CYS A 179 -8.06 -0.85 2.95
N ILE A 180 -8.74 0.17 3.50
CA ILE A 180 -10.09 0.55 3.08
C ILE A 180 -10.09 1.06 1.64
N MET A 181 -9.14 1.91 1.28
CA MET A 181 -9.01 2.43 -0.09
C MET A 181 -8.62 1.35 -1.08
N ASN A 182 -7.89 0.31 -0.66
CA ASN A 182 -7.65 -0.86 -1.50
C ASN A 182 -8.96 -1.58 -1.85
N LEU A 183 -9.88 -1.74 -0.90
CA LEU A 183 -11.18 -2.39 -1.15
C LEU A 183 -12.09 -1.56 -2.06
N VAL A 184 -12.05 -0.23 -1.96
CA VAL A 184 -12.95 0.69 -2.67
C VAL A 184 -12.39 1.10 -4.04
N ALA A 185 -11.10 1.39 -4.10
CA ALA A 185 -10.43 2.01 -5.25
C ALA A 185 -9.20 1.25 -5.74
N GLY A 186 -8.88 0.09 -5.17
CA GLY A 186 -7.74 -0.73 -5.57
C GLY A 186 -6.37 -0.12 -5.23
N TRP A 187 -6.29 0.82 -4.29
CA TRP A 187 -5.02 1.44 -3.90
C TRP A 187 -4.07 0.41 -3.29
N GLU A 188 -2.80 0.58 -3.58
CA GLU A 188 -1.74 -0.31 -3.08
C GLU A 188 -0.65 0.49 -2.39
N LEU A 189 0.04 -0.18 -1.48
CA LEU A 189 1.23 0.36 -0.84
C LEU A 189 2.39 0.30 -1.85
N ASP A 190 2.75 1.45 -2.39
CA ASP A 190 3.87 1.67 -3.30
C ASP A 190 4.96 2.52 -2.62
N ALA A 191 6.03 2.83 -3.34
CA ALA A 191 7.12 3.65 -2.82
C ALA A 191 6.68 5.09 -2.47
N LEU A 192 5.68 5.64 -3.18
CA LEU A 192 5.13 6.96 -2.88
C LEU A 192 4.30 6.93 -1.59
N THR A 193 3.49 5.89 -1.41
CA THR A 193 2.73 5.67 -0.18
C THR A 193 3.65 5.51 1.04
N LEU A 194 4.78 4.81 0.89
CA LEU A 194 5.78 4.72 1.95
C LEU A 194 6.33 6.10 2.32
N THR A 195 6.61 6.94 1.34
CA THR A 195 7.06 8.32 1.57
C THR A 195 6.01 9.13 2.33
N ALA A 196 4.73 8.97 2.00
CA ALA A 196 3.63 9.59 2.73
C ALA A 196 3.57 9.10 4.19
N ILE A 197 3.72 7.80 4.43
CA ILE A 197 3.77 7.22 5.79
C ILE A 197 4.94 7.80 6.59
N LEU A 198 6.14 7.88 6.00
CA LEU A 198 7.31 8.49 6.66
C LEU A 198 7.08 9.97 6.97
N THR A 199 6.36 10.67 6.13
CA THR A 199 5.96 12.07 6.35
C THR A 199 5.00 12.18 7.54
N VAL A 200 3.97 11.34 7.61
CA VAL A 200 3.04 11.26 8.75
C VAL A 200 3.81 11.00 10.05
N ILE A 201 4.73 10.04 10.04
CA ILE A 201 5.62 9.74 11.17
C ILE A 201 6.39 10.99 11.60
N GLY A 202 7.00 11.72 10.67
CA GLY A 202 7.76 12.93 10.96
C GLY A 202 6.91 14.03 11.59
N TYR A 203 5.72 14.28 11.07
CA TYR A 203 4.80 15.27 11.64
C TYR A 203 4.26 14.87 13.00
N SER A 204 3.87 13.60 13.19
CA SER A 204 3.39 13.08 14.49
C SER A 204 4.41 13.28 15.60
N VAL A 205 5.69 13.03 15.30
CA VAL A 205 6.79 13.27 16.25
C VAL A 205 6.98 14.75 16.53
N ASN A 206 6.96 15.59 15.50
CA ASN A 206 7.11 17.03 15.65
C ASN A 206 6.02 17.60 16.56
N ASP A 207 4.77 17.20 16.38
CA ASP A 207 3.64 17.63 17.21
C ASP A 207 3.78 17.15 18.65
N THR A 208 4.29 15.93 18.87
CA THR A 208 4.53 15.38 20.20
C THR A 208 5.62 16.13 20.98
N VAL A 209 6.64 16.65 20.28
CA VAL A 209 7.78 17.35 20.91
C VAL A 209 7.46 18.82 21.21
N VAL A 210 6.55 19.44 20.45
CA VAL A 210 6.19 20.87 20.60
C VAL A 210 5.17 21.10 21.72
N VAL A 211 4.39 20.11 22.11
CA VAL A 211 3.40 20.17 23.20
C VAL A 211 4.06 19.92 24.55
#